data_e761af8433db51a349a894bd7ad15b77
#
_entry.id   e761af8433db51a349a894bd7ad15b77
#
_cell.length_a   1.000
_cell.length_b   1.000
_cell.length_c   1.000
_cell.angle_alpha   90.00
_cell.angle_beta   90.00
_cell.angle_gamma   90.00
#
_symmetry.space_group_name_H-M   'P 1'
#
loop_
_entity.id
_entity.type
_entity.pdbx_description
1 polymer ?
#
loop_
_entity_poly.entity_id
_entity_poly.type
_entity_poly.pdbx_seq_one_letter_code
_entity_poly.pdbx_strand_id
1 'polypeptide(L)'
;LKPHFIKQPFTYTGREFDQETGLYYYRARYYDAKVGRFITRDPIGLRGGINFYIYTKNNPINFTDPSGLYPLCGNEDYPWVPDIPYGFDFTIPCALHDLCYGCLGAMFNKTKSYCDLEFLSNMLKVCAKNPVRSILCTEVALVYYAAVVKFGDDAFQKARNCCK
;
A
#
# COMPACT_ATOMS: atom_id res chain seq x y z
N LEU A 1 -28.58 -27.12 25.26
CA LEU A 1 -27.41 -26.22 25.08
C LEU A 1 -27.52 -25.58 23.69
N LYS A 2 -27.83 -24.27 23.63
CA LYS A 2 -27.79 -23.51 22.37
C LYS A 2 -26.30 -23.37 21.97
N PRO A 3 -25.92 -23.66 20.73
CA PRO A 3 -24.56 -23.45 20.31
C PRO A 3 -24.24 -21.96 20.42
N HIS A 4 -23.23 -21.63 21.22
CA HIS A 4 -22.62 -20.31 21.20
C HIS A 4 -21.88 -20.14 19.87
N PHE A 5 -22.52 -19.52 18.88
CA PHE A 5 -21.85 -19.11 17.67
C PHE A 5 -20.87 -17.98 18.07
N ILE A 6 -19.59 -18.29 18.02
CA ILE A 6 -18.54 -17.25 18.07
C ILE A 6 -18.73 -16.42 16.80
N LYS A 7 -19.22 -15.19 16.96
CA LYS A 7 -19.29 -14.25 15.84
C LYS A 7 -17.85 -13.90 15.43
N GLN A 8 -17.38 -14.51 14.35
CA GLN A 8 -16.09 -14.17 13.77
C GLN A 8 -16.24 -12.85 13.00
N PRO A 9 -15.63 -11.73 13.44
CA PRO A 9 -15.77 -10.45 12.76
C PRO A 9 -14.93 -10.39 11.47
N PHE A 10 -13.85 -11.18 11.40
CA PHE A 10 -12.95 -11.18 10.25
C PHE A 10 -13.37 -12.26 9.26
N THR A 11 -13.66 -11.86 8.02
CA THR A 11 -14.13 -12.76 6.98
C THR A 11 -13.36 -12.55 5.67
N TYR A 12 -13.96 -11.99 4.62
CA TYR A 12 -13.32 -11.82 3.32
C TYR A 12 -11.98 -11.08 3.43
N THR A 13 -10.91 -11.67 2.92
CA THR A 13 -9.51 -11.19 2.95
C THR A 13 -9.00 -10.81 4.35
N GLY A 14 -9.57 -11.41 5.42
CA GLY A 14 -9.21 -11.11 6.81
C GLY A 14 -9.60 -9.71 7.24
N ARG A 15 -10.64 -9.13 6.63
CA ARG A 15 -11.17 -7.82 7.00
C ARG A 15 -12.39 -7.95 7.90
N GLU A 16 -12.57 -6.96 8.77
CA GLU A 16 -13.69 -6.89 9.68
C GLU A 16 -14.96 -6.62 8.87
N PHE A 17 -15.98 -7.46 9.11
CA PHE A 17 -17.28 -7.33 8.50
C PHE A 17 -18.23 -6.60 9.44
N ASP A 18 -18.71 -5.46 9.03
CA ASP A 18 -19.74 -4.70 9.73
C ASP A 18 -21.13 -5.27 9.35
N GLN A 19 -21.75 -5.97 10.30
CA GLN A 19 -23.05 -6.62 10.09
C GLN A 19 -24.20 -5.62 9.95
N GLU A 20 -24.07 -4.42 10.50
CA GLU A 20 -25.13 -3.40 10.46
C GLU A 20 -25.21 -2.76 9.08
N THR A 21 -24.06 -2.47 8.46
CA THR A 21 -23.99 -1.86 7.14
C THR A 21 -23.84 -2.87 6.02
N GLY A 22 -23.36 -4.08 6.30
CA GLY A 22 -23.03 -5.10 5.30
C GLY A 22 -21.75 -4.80 4.54
N LEU A 23 -20.88 -3.93 5.06
CA LEU A 23 -19.64 -3.50 4.45
C LEU A 23 -18.42 -4.14 5.14
N TYR A 24 -17.30 -4.14 4.45
CA TYR A 24 -16.01 -4.57 5.00
C TYR A 24 -15.16 -3.35 5.33
N TYR A 25 -14.62 -3.30 6.56
CA TYR A 25 -13.72 -2.24 6.97
C TYR A 25 -12.28 -2.54 6.56
N TYR A 26 -11.78 -1.78 5.59
CA TYR A 26 -10.43 -1.85 5.06
C TYR A 26 -9.52 -0.74 5.61
N ARG A 27 -9.66 -0.35 6.88
CA ARG A 27 -8.91 0.73 7.55
C ARG A 27 -9.14 2.11 6.94
N ALA A 28 -8.59 2.39 5.75
CA ALA A 28 -8.76 3.69 5.09
C ALA A 28 -10.13 3.85 4.41
N ARG A 29 -10.77 2.74 4.00
CA ARG A 29 -12.03 2.74 3.25
C ARG A 29 -12.96 1.61 3.68
N TYR A 30 -14.24 1.75 3.33
CA TYR A 30 -15.22 0.67 3.40
C TYR A 30 -15.45 0.07 2.01
N TYR A 31 -15.45 -1.25 1.93
CA TYR A 31 -15.65 -2.02 0.71
C TYR A 31 -17.03 -2.65 0.69
N ASP A 32 -17.76 -2.45 -0.40
CA ASP A 32 -19.04 -3.11 -0.68
C ASP A 32 -18.80 -4.31 -1.60
N ALA A 33 -18.92 -5.51 -1.02
CA ALA A 33 -18.73 -6.75 -1.79
C ALA A 33 -19.87 -7.01 -2.81
N LYS A 34 -21.05 -6.41 -2.62
CA LYS A 34 -22.18 -6.56 -3.57
C LYS A 34 -21.91 -5.78 -4.86
N VAL A 35 -21.24 -4.65 -4.74
CA VAL A 35 -20.91 -3.76 -5.87
C VAL A 35 -19.48 -3.97 -6.36
N GLY A 36 -18.64 -4.63 -5.56
CA GLY A 36 -17.25 -4.94 -5.92
C GLY A 36 -16.30 -3.75 -5.86
N ARG A 37 -16.60 -2.73 -5.06
CA ARG A 37 -15.78 -1.52 -4.96
C ARG A 37 -15.84 -0.84 -3.58
N PHE A 38 -14.92 0.09 -3.35
CA PHE A 38 -15.00 0.98 -2.20
C PHE A 38 -16.16 1.98 -2.33
N ILE A 39 -16.79 2.33 -1.20
CA ILE A 39 -17.91 3.29 -1.17
C ILE A 39 -17.44 4.75 -1.02
N THR A 40 -16.19 4.96 -0.59
CA THR A 40 -15.56 6.28 -0.44
C THR A 40 -14.43 6.45 -1.44
N ARG A 41 -14.13 7.72 -1.76
CA ARG A 41 -12.99 8.06 -2.62
C ARG A 41 -11.69 7.62 -1.95
N ASP A 42 -10.74 7.23 -2.79
CA ASP A 42 -9.39 6.92 -2.33
C ASP A 42 -8.75 8.18 -1.71
N PRO A 43 -8.31 8.12 -0.44
CA PRO A 43 -7.65 9.26 0.22
C PRO A 43 -6.34 9.66 -0.47
N ILE A 44 -5.68 8.71 -1.18
CA ILE A 44 -4.46 9.02 -1.93
C ILE A 44 -4.74 9.68 -3.30
N GLY A 45 -6.02 9.84 -3.66
CA GLY A 45 -6.45 10.55 -4.86
C GLY A 45 -6.05 9.85 -6.16
N LEU A 46 -5.62 10.61 -7.15
CA LEU A 46 -5.21 10.09 -8.47
C LEU A 46 -4.04 9.10 -8.42
N ARG A 47 -3.35 8.99 -7.29
CA ARG A 47 -2.24 8.06 -7.07
C ARG A 47 -2.71 6.60 -7.03
N GLY A 48 -3.90 6.35 -6.49
CA GLY A 48 -4.56 5.04 -6.52
C GLY A 48 -5.15 4.70 -7.90
N GLY A 49 -5.04 5.60 -8.87
CA GLY A 49 -5.57 5.45 -10.22
C GLY A 49 -6.67 6.47 -10.55
N ILE A 50 -7.12 6.47 -11.80
CA ILE A 50 -8.17 7.39 -12.28
C ILE A 50 -9.53 7.07 -11.62
N ASN A 51 -9.78 5.80 -11.32
CA ASN A 51 -11.00 5.36 -10.63
C ASN A 51 -10.76 5.29 -9.12
N PHE A 52 -11.18 6.30 -8.38
CA PHE A 52 -11.01 6.43 -6.93
C PHE A 52 -11.72 5.38 -6.07
N TYR A 53 -12.61 4.59 -6.67
CA TYR A 53 -13.44 3.61 -5.95
C TYR A 53 -13.04 2.17 -6.24
N ILE A 54 -12.05 1.98 -7.10
CA ILE A 54 -11.64 0.64 -7.54
C ILE A 54 -11.03 -0.16 -6.39
N TYR A 55 -11.38 -1.45 -6.31
CA TYR A 55 -10.74 -2.43 -5.47
C TYR A 55 -9.79 -3.28 -6.33
N THR A 56 -8.51 -3.35 -5.96
CA THR A 56 -7.49 -4.21 -6.57
C THR A 56 -7.48 -4.24 -8.11
N LYS A 57 -7.65 -3.08 -8.75
CA LYS A 57 -7.73 -2.92 -10.24
C LYS A 57 -8.77 -3.86 -10.90
N ASN A 58 -9.89 -4.18 -10.21
CA ASN A 58 -10.91 -5.16 -10.62
C ASN A 58 -10.38 -6.60 -10.75
N ASN A 59 -9.32 -6.96 -10.07
CA ASN A 59 -8.77 -8.31 -10.04
C ASN A 59 -8.68 -8.88 -8.60
N PRO A 60 -9.81 -9.05 -7.89
CA PRO A 60 -9.86 -9.46 -6.49
C PRO A 60 -9.52 -10.94 -6.28
N ILE A 61 -9.38 -11.72 -7.36
CA ILE A 61 -8.97 -13.13 -7.28
C ILE A 61 -7.46 -13.23 -7.03
N ASN A 62 -6.68 -12.34 -7.63
CA ASN A 62 -5.22 -12.40 -7.58
C ASN A 62 -4.63 -11.40 -6.58
N PHE A 63 -5.37 -10.35 -6.22
CA PHE A 63 -4.86 -9.27 -5.37
C PHE A 63 -5.79 -8.96 -4.21
N THR A 64 -5.18 -8.50 -3.12
CA THR A 64 -5.90 -7.97 -1.95
C THR A 64 -5.40 -6.56 -1.66
N ASP A 65 -6.23 -5.74 -1.03
CA ASP A 65 -5.88 -4.40 -0.56
C ASP A 65 -6.01 -4.33 0.97
N PRO A 66 -4.98 -4.73 1.74
CA PRO A 66 -5.09 -4.81 3.19
C PRO A 66 -5.26 -3.47 3.90
N SER A 67 -4.90 -2.38 3.27
CA SER A 67 -4.94 -1.02 3.82
C SER A 67 -6.17 -0.22 3.41
N GLY A 68 -6.85 -0.65 2.36
CA GLY A 68 -7.86 0.17 1.67
C GLY A 68 -7.25 1.31 0.87
N LEU A 69 -5.95 1.18 0.48
CA LEU A 69 -5.22 2.17 -0.31
C LEU A 69 -4.57 1.55 -1.56
N TYR A 70 -4.79 0.25 -1.77
CA TYR A 70 -4.08 -0.66 -2.68
C TYR A 70 -2.62 -0.89 -2.24
N PRO A 71 -2.00 -2.07 -2.51
CA PRO A 71 -0.59 -2.27 -2.15
C PRO A 71 0.26 -1.21 -2.85
N LEU A 72 0.91 -0.41 -2.04
CA LEU A 72 1.76 0.70 -2.47
C LEU A 72 3.24 0.30 -2.45
N CYS A 73 3.58 -0.74 -1.68
CA CYS A 73 4.88 -1.38 -1.71
C CYS A 73 4.86 -2.51 -2.74
N GLY A 74 5.73 -2.45 -3.73
CA GLY A 74 5.74 -3.36 -4.86
C GLY A 74 5.08 -2.77 -6.11
N ASN A 75 5.04 -3.55 -7.17
CA ASN A 75 4.46 -3.18 -8.45
C ASN A 75 3.77 -4.38 -9.11
N GLU A 76 3.40 -4.26 -10.39
CA GLU A 76 2.75 -5.34 -11.14
C GLU A 76 3.62 -6.60 -11.26
N ASP A 77 4.95 -6.44 -11.28
CA ASP A 77 5.91 -7.54 -11.36
C ASP A 77 6.23 -8.14 -9.98
N TYR A 78 6.03 -7.36 -8.90
CA TYR A 78 6.30 -7.74 -7.50
C TYR A 78 5.11 -7.47 -6.57
N PRO A 79 3.92 -8.01 -6.85
CA PRO A 79 2.69 -7.72 -6.09
C PRO A 79 2.68 -8.32 -4.68
N TRP A 80 3.65 -9.17 -4.35
CA TRP A 80 3.79 -9.87 -3.06
C TRP A 80 4.59 -9.09 -2.01
N VAL A 81 5.13 -7.91 -2.36
CA VAL A 81 5.84 -7.05 -1.39
C VAL A 81 4.83 -6.44 -0.43
N PRO A 82 4.86 -6.78 0.87
CA PRO A 82 3.84 -6.33 1.80
C PRO A 82 4.04 -4.87 2.22
N ASP A 83 2.94 -4.13 2.35
CA ASP A 83 2.94 -2.76 2.90
C ASP A 83 3.27 -2.73 4.40
N ILE A 84 2.97 -3.83 5.11
CA ILE A 84 3.10 -3.93 6.58
C ILE A 84 3.94 -5.17 6.94
N PRO A 85 5.23 -5.20 6.56
CA PRO A 85 6.11 -6.33 6.90
C PRO A 85 6.32 -6.39 8.41
N TYR A 86 6.12 -7.55 9.00
CA TYR A 86 6.29 -7.78 10.44
C TYR A 86 5.55 -6.78 11.35
N GLY A 87 4.48 -6.13 10.84
CA GLY A 87 3.70 -5.13 11.57
C GLY A 87 4.26 -3.70 11.51
N PHE A 88 5.29 -3.43 10.72
CA PHE A 88 5.78 -2.08 10.43
C PHE A 88 5.02 -1.51 9.22
N ASP A 89 4.31 -0.42 9.42
CA ASP A 89 3.48 0.19 8.37
C ASP A 89 4.32 1.09 7.46
N PHE A 90 4.73 0.55 6.31
CA PHE A 90 5.45 1.27 5.27
C PHE A 90 4.53 1.79 4.15
N THR A 91 3.22 1.71 4.32
CA THR A 91 2.23 2.17 3.33
C THR A 91 2.51 3.60 2.85
N ILE A 92 2.70 4.55 3.79
CA ILE A 92 2.99 5.94 3.43
C ILE A 92 4.39 6.13 2.80
N PRO A 93 5.48 5.56 3.35
CA PRO A 93 6.76 5.53 2.65
C PRO A 93 6.69 5.06 1.20
N CYS A 94 6.01 3.94 0.93
CA CYS A 94 5.85 3.40 -0.42
C CYS A 94 5.04 4.34 -1.33
N ALA A 95 3.93 4.90 -0.84
CA ALA A 95 3.14 5.88 -1.58
C ALA A 95 3.96 7.11 -1.99
N LEU A 96 4.77 7.64 -1.08
CA LEU A 96 5.63 8.80 -1.35
C LEU A 96 6.73 8.45 -2.35
N HIS A 97 7.25 7.22 -2.32
CA HIS A 97 8.24 6.75 -3.29
C HIS A 97 7.65 6.66 -4.69
N ASP A 98 6.45 6.07 -4.84
CA ASP A 98 5.76 5.99 -6.13
C ASP A 98 5.46 7.37 -6.72
N LEU A 99 5.10 8.33 -5.87
CA LEU A 99 4.94 9.71 -6.29
C LEU A 99 6.22 10.32 -6.79
N CYS A 100 7.31 10.08 -6.09
CA CYS A 100 8.62 10.60 -6.47
C CYS A 100 9.07 9.98 -7.80
N TYR A 101 8.74 8.70 -8.03
CA TYR A 101 9.00 8.06 -9.33
C TYR A 101 8.11 8.62 -10.44
N GLY A 102 6.86 8.96 -10.14
CA GLY A 102 5.86 9.43 -11.09
C GLY A 102 6.02 10.87 -11.54
N CYS A 103 4.91 11.40 -12.07
CA CYS A 103 4.87 12.74 -12.70
C CYS A 103 5.22 13.87 -11.74
N LEU A 104 4.85 13.75 -10.47
CA LEU A 104 5.18 14.78 -9.48
C LEU A 104 6.70 14.93 -9.34
N GLY A 105 7.43 13.83 -9.18
CA GLY A 105 8.89 13.88 -9.12
C GLY A 105 9.52 14.34 -10.45
N ALA A 106 8.89 14.06 -11.60
CA ALA A 106 9.33 14.58 -12.90
C ALA A 106 9.23 16.11 -12.95
N MET A 107 8.13 16.68 -12.48
CA MET A 107 7.93 18.15 -12.42
C MET A 107 9.00 18.85 -11.57
N PHE A 108 9.51 18.19 -10.54
CA PHE A 108 10.56 18.72 -9.66
C PHE A 108 11.95 18.18 -9.98
N ASN A 109 12.17 17.59 -11.15
CA ASN A 109 13.47 17.03 -11.61
C ASN A 109 14.12 16.07 -10.59
N LYS A 110 13.31 15.31 -9.84
CA LYS A 110 13.84 14.34 -8.87
C LYS A 110 14.48 13.16 -9.60
N THR A 111 15.69 12.80 -9.20
CA THR A 111 16.39 11.61 -9.71
C THR A 111 15.89 10.35 -9.02
N LYS A 112 16.12 9.18 -9.63
CA LYS A 112 15.84 7.88 -8.98
C LYS A 112 16.53 7.79 -7.61
N SER A 113 17.84 8.07 -7.56
CA SER A 113 18.61 7.98 -6.31
C SER A 113 18.07 8.90 -5.22
N TYR A 114 17.56 10.10 -5.59
CA TYR A 114 16.90 10.98 -4.64
C TYR A 114 15.63 10.32 -4.06
N CYS A 115 14.79 9.75 -4.93
CA CYS A 115 13.55 9.10 -4.52
C CYS A 115 13.81 7.89 -3.62
N ASP A 116 14.82 7.08 -3.95
CA ASP A 116 15.19 5.90 -3.17
C ASP A 116 15.71 6.26 -1.78
N LEU A 117 16.54 7.30 -1.68
CA LEU A 117 17.03 7.80 -0.38
C LEU A 117 15.92 8.40 0.47
N GLU A 118 14.99 9.15 -0.15
CA GLU A 118 13.83 9.70 0.55
C GLU A 118 12.91 8.58 1.04
N PHE A 119 12.75 7.52 0.27
CA PHE A 119 12.02 6.31 0.66
C PHE A 119 12.63 5.68 1.92
N LEU A 120 13.93 5.43 1.93
CA LEU A 120 14.63 4.92 3.12
C LEU A 120 14.41 5.84 4.33
N SER A 121 14.61 7.15 4.15
CA SER A 121 14.41 8.14 5.22
C SER A 121 13.01 8.06 5.82
N ASN A 122 11.98 7.92 4.99
CA ASN A 122 10.59 7.86 5.44
C ASN A 122 10.29 6.53 6.18
N MET A 123 10.86 5.40 5.75
CA MET A 123 10.76 4.13 6.47
C MET A 123 11.46 4.20 7.83
N LEU A 124 12.63 4.81 7.92
CA LEU A 124 13.35 4.99 9.20
C LEU A 124 12.57 5.87 10.19
N LYS A 125 11.80 6.86 9.72
CA LYS A 125 10.87 7.63 10.57
C LYS A 125 9.76 6.76 11.15
N VAL A 126 9.28 5.76 10.41
CA VAL A 126 8.32 4.76 10.93
C VAL A 126 9.00 3.92 12.02
N CYS A 127 10.22 3.47 11.78
CA CYS A 127 10.99 2.66 12.72
C CYS A 127 11.27 3.40 14.04
N ALA A 128 11.56 4.69 13.98
CA ALA A 128 11.83 5.52 15.16
C ALA A 128 10.63 5.64 16.12
N LYS A 129 9.41 5.41 15.65
CA LYS A 129 8.18 5.41 16.48
C LYS A 129 8.06 4.17 17.37
N ASN A 130 8.84 3.12 17.13
CA ASN A 130 8.83 1.88 17.91
C ASN A 130 10.23 1.51 18.41
N PRO A 131 10.70 2.10 19.50
CA PRO A 131 12.08 1.94 19.96
C PRO A 131 12.44 0.50 20.32
N VAL A 132 11.49 -0.29 20.82
CA VAL A 132 11.73 -1.69 21.22
C VAL A 132 12.04 -2.59 20.02
N ARG A 133 11.50 -2.30 18.84
CA ARG A 133 11.67 -3.09 17.62
C ARG A 133 12.40 -2.33 16.51
N SER A 134 13.06 -1.23 16.85
CA SER A 134 13.70 -0.33 15.89
C SER A 134 14.79 -1.01 15.05
N ILE A 135 15.57 -1.92 15.66
CA ILE A 135 16.63 -2.67 14.95
C ILE A 135 16.02 -3.53 13.85
N LEU A 136 15.05 -4.40 14.18
CA LEU A 136 14.37 -5.24 13.20
C LEU A 136 13.69 -4.40 12.11
N CYS A 137 13.03 -3.31 12.50
CA CYS A 137 12.38 -2.40 11.54
C CYS A 137 13.40 -1.78 10.57
N THR A 138 14.57 -1.38 11.08
CA THR A 138 15.63 -0.80 10.25
C THR A 138 16.20 -1.82 9.25
N GLU A 139 16.41 -3.07 9.68
CA GLU A 139 16.83 -4.15 8.79
C GLU A 139 15.82 -4.38 7.66
N VAL A 140 14.52 -4.41 7.97
CA VAL A 140 13.46 -4.53 6.98
C VAL A 140 13.47 -3.34 6.03
N ALA A 141 13.61 -2.11 6.54
CA ALA A 141 13.67 -0.90 5.72
C ALA A 141 14.87 -0.92 4.75
N LEU A 142 16.02 -1.43 5.19
CA LEU A 142 17.21 -1.58 4.35
C LEU A 142 17.01 -2.63 3.24
N VAL A 143 16.28 -3.72 3.51
CA VAL A 143 15.93 -4.71 2.47
C VAL A 143 15.05 -4.07 1.39
N TYR A 144 14.04 -3.29 1.78
CA TYR A 144 13.17 -2.57 0.83
C TYR A 144 13.97 -1.55 0.01
N TYR A 145 14.83 -0.78 0.65
CA TYR A 145 15.72 0.16 -0.02
C TYR A 145 16.65 -0.53 -1.03
N ALA A 146 17.29 -1.63 -0.63
CA ALA A 146 18.16 -2.39 -1.51
C ALA A 146 17.39 -2.94 -2.73
N ALA A 147 16.13 -3.35 -2.54
CA ALA A 147 15.28 -3.82 -3.63
C ALA A 147 14.98 -2.71 -4.65
N VAL A 148 14.59 -1.51 -4.22
CA VAL A 148 14.31 -0.40 -5.15
C VAL A 148 15.57 0.10 -5.85
N VAL A 149 16.71 0.14 -5.15
CA VAL A 149 18.01 0.49 -5.78
C VAL A 149 18.38 -0.50 -6.87
N LYS A 150 18.19 -1.79 -6.62
CA LYS A 150 18.61 -2.86 -7.53
C LYS A 150 17.64 -3.09 -8.70
N PHE A 151 16.34 -3.01 -8.45
CA PHE A 151 15.29 -3.43 -9.39
C PHE A 151 14.36 -2.29 -9.84
N GLY A 152 14.52 -1.08 -9.31
CA GLY A 152 13.59 0.02 -9.54
C GLY A 152 13.80 0.81 -10.83
N ASP A 153 14.82 0.50 -11.67
CA ASP A 153 15.13 1.30 -12.85
C ASP A 153 13.99 1.26 -13.88
N ASP A 154 13.49 0.08 -14.21
CA ASP A 154 12.39 -0.08 -15.16
C ASP A 154 11.10 0.61 -14.69
N ALA A 155 10.77 0.47 -13.40
CA ALA A 155 9.62 1.12 -12.80
C ALA A 155 9.76 2.65 -12.86
N PHE A 156 10.93 3.19 -12.55
CA PHE A 156 11.24 4.61 -12.65
C PHE A 156 11.09 5.13 -14.09
N GLN A 157 11.62 4.43 -15.09
CA GLN A 157 11.51 4.82 -16.49
C GLN A 157 10.07 4.75 -17.00
N LYS A 158 9.34 3.67 -16.67
CA LYS A 158 7.90 3.55 -17.02
C LYS A 158 7.11 4.72 -16.43
N ALA A 159 7.28 5.02 -15.14
CA ALA A 159 6.57 6.10 -14.47
C ALA A 159 6.88 7.48 -15.07
N ARG A 160 8.11 7.73 -15.51
CA ARG A 160 8.53 8.97 -16.18
C ARG A 160 7.97 9.11 -17.60
N ASN A 161 7.90 8.01 -18.34
CA ASN A 161 7.40 8.02 -19.72
C ASN A 161 5.90 8.30 -19.80
N CYS A 162 5.10 7.94 -18.78
CA CYS A 162 3.69 8.26 -18.71
C CYS A 162 3.40 9.75 -18.46
N CYS A 163 4.42 10.56 -18.19
CA CYS A 163 4.29 11.97 -17.81
C CYS A 163 4.63 12.95 -18.96
N LYS A 164 4.84 12.40 -20.15
CA LYS A 164 5.01 13.16 -21.40
C LYS A 164 3.68 13.22 -22.16
#